data_b23f11760706a07ab8d2d27f67f1d5b2
#
_entry.id   b23f11760706a07ab8d2d27f67f1d5b2
#
_cell.length_a   1.000
_cell.length_b   1.000
_cell.length_c   1.000
_cell.angle_alpha   90.00
_cell.angle_beta   90.00
_cell.angle_gamma   90.00
#
_symmetry.space_group_name_H-M   'P 1'
#
loop_
_entity.id
_entity.type
_entity.pdbx_description
1 polymer ?
#
loop_
_entity_poly.entity_id
_entity_poly.type
_entity_poly.pdbx_seq_one_letter_code
_entity_poly.pdbx_strand_id
1 'polypeptide(L)'
;MCVTSRVAIIAGLEFQAAGRNNFPKGESIAKLMRNEGYTTNLVGKNHGMPKLKIGTENDFGFDHFFGFTGGQINSFTGKGNAKWQNDGKIFPHTQLPKDFYATKDFTDYAIKYMDEAIKKDKPFFSMVSYNAPHSPLDAPEKNVRRFYDPKNGVNVYKKGWNKLREERLQRMIKMGIVAKDTKLPKLGVEIPDWDLLPETSNKHWEIQKEFETLSRSAYAGMVDNMDENIGRITAFLKDPNNDGNTEDSQLENTLIIFISDNGGCYAGLHTNRKALPWSPKNRGAGFTTNYGWAALSNTPFSSYKHGSKEGAIRSPMIVHWPEGLKLKKNSINKEMIRIWDLHPTFLELAGGKYPDNKKEIQGKSILPLLKNEKFEEEKFFVSTFYRSKGIIKGDWKLVSFYDSPFELYNLKNDPTETENVRNKHQIKSKQLRHAWKKYTQKHGFENNKQWNMTPGNKKRGFGFDRVKNMMVKSSPEFMEDNVSVNQKLTFTFKGEASFANTNGRKIRLQKY
;
A
#
# COMPACT_ATOMS: atom_id res chain seq x y z
N MET A 1 4.17 4.08 5.41
CA MET A 1 2.81 3.52 5.32
C MET A 1 2.81 2.00 5.48
N CYS A 2 3.61 1.22 4.74
CA CYS A 2 3.61 -0.25 4.93
C CYS A 2 3.77 -0.68 6.41
N VAL A 3 4.71 -0.06 7.14
CA VAL A 3 4.88 -0.32 8.58
C VAL A 3 3.59 -0.06 9.35
N THR A 4 2.96 1.08 9.09
CA THR A 4 1.76 1.51 9.84
C THR A 4 0.61 0.53 9.67
N SER A 5 0.34 0.10 8.44
CA SER A 5 -0.75 -0.84 8.15
C SER A 5 -0.49 -2.23 8.70
N ARG A 6 0.76 -2.73 8.59
CA ARG A 6 1.13 -4.06 9.09
C ARG A 6 1.05 -4.15 10.61
N VAL A 7 1.57 -3.13 11.31
CA VAL A 7 1.43 -3.04 12.77
C VAL A 7 -0.05 -2.93 13.17
N ALA A 8 -0.85 -2.18 12.42
CA ALA A 8 -2.26 -2.01 12.73
C ALA A 8 -3.06 -3.33 12.63
N ILE A 9 -2.80 -4.16 11.61
CA ILE A 9 -3.41 -5.49 11.50
C ILE A 9 -3.02 -6.36 12.70
N ILE A 10 -1.73 -6.40 13.02
CA ILE A 10 -1.21 -7.29 14.07
C ILE A 10 -1.69 -6.86 15.46
N ALA A 11 -1.76 -5.55 15.74
CA ALA A 11 -2.04 -5.02 17.07
C ALA A 11 -3.51 -4.65 17.32
N GLY A 12 -4.37 -4.64 16.30
CA GLY A 12 -5.76 -4.14 16.43
C GLY A 12 -5.87 -2.66 16.76
N LEU A 13 -4.79 -1.92 16.56
CA LEU A 13 -4.64 -0.52 16.96
C LEU A 13 -4.06 0.29 15.79
N GLU A 14 -4.44 1.55 15.71
CA GLU A 14 -3.73 2.52 14.88
C GLU A 14 -2.25 2.55 15.30
N PHE A 15 -1.34 2.69 14.33
CA PHE A 15 0.10 2.54 14.52
C PHE A 15 0.69 3.37 15.67
N GLN A 16 0.26 4.62 15.82
CA GLN A 16 0.77 5.50 16.88
C GLN A 16 0.19 5.09 18.24
N ALA A 17 -1.06 4.64 18.26
CA ALA A 17 -1.72 4.14 19.45
C ALA A 17 -1.11 2.82 19.93
N ALA A 18 -0.66 1.96 19.01
CA ALA A 18 0.04 0.71 19.31
C ALA A 18 1.41 0.92 19.96
N GLY A 19 2.03 2.11 19.83
CA GLY A 19 3.37 2.39 20.33
C GLY A 19 4.46 1.99 19.35
N ARG A 20 4.16 1.99 18.06
CA ARG A 20 5.05 1.70 16.93
C ARG A 20 5.45 0.22 16.80
N ASN A 21 6.70 0.00 16.38
CA ASN A 21 7.19 -1.30 15.90
C ASN A 21 7.10 -2.44 16.93
N ASN A 22 7.12 -2.13 18.21
CA ASN A 22 7.04 -3.16 19.25
C ASN A 22 5.62 -3.31 19.80
N PHE A 23 4.69 -2.48 19.33
CA PHE A 23 3.31 -2.34 19.82
C PHE A 23 3.10 -2.78 21.28
N PRO A 24 3.87 -2.19 22.23
CA PRO A 24 3.84 -2.62 23.62
C PRO A 24 2.49 -2.42 24.30
N LYS A 25 1.62 -1.66 23.67
CA LYS A 25 0.27 -1.33 24.19
C LYS A 25 -0.82 -2.26 23.66
N GLY A 26 -0.54 -3.02 22.60
CA GLY A 26 -1.49 -3.97 22.02
C GLY A 26 -1.09 -5.42 22.30
N GLU A 27 -1.89 -6.35 21.87
CA GLU A 27 -1.54 -7.77 21.81
C GLU A 27 -1.50 -8.22 20.35
N SER A 28 -0.67 -9.19 20.04
CA SER A 28 -0.56 -9.71 18.68
C SER A 28 -1.73 -10.62 18.35
N ILE A 29 -2.37 -10.40 17.20
CA ILE A 29 -3.41 -11.31 16.73
C ILE A 29 -2.89 -12.73 16.56
N ALA A 30 -1.66 -12.93 16.09
CA ALA A 30 -1.08 -14.26 15.96
C ALA A 30 -0.97 -14.96 17.32
N LYS A 31 -0.60 -14.23 18.40
CA LYS A 31 -0.57 -14.79 19.74
C LYS A 31 -1.96 -15.16 20.24
N LEU A 32 -2.95 -14.32 19.96
CA LEU A 32 -4.34 -14.62 20.33
C LEU A 32 -4.86 -15.84 19.56
N MET A 33 -4.61 -15.92 18.25
CA MET A 33 -4.98 -17.09 17.43
C MET A 33 -4.28 -18.36 17.91
N ARG A 34 -3.01 -18.30 18.27
CA ARG A 34 -2.27 -19.45 18.83
C ARG A 34 -2.88 -19.92 20.16
N ASN A 35 -3.31 -19.00 21.00
CA ASN A 35 -4.00 -19.35 22.26
C ASN A 35 -5.32 -20.09 22.03
N GLU A 36 -5.99 -19.81 20.90
CA GLU A 36 -7.21 -20.52 20.47
C GLU A 36 -6.89 -21.80 19.65
N GLY A 37 -5.66 -22.29 19.69
CA GLY A 37 -5.27 -23.58 19.10
C GLY A 37 -4.82 -23.53 17.64
N TYR A 38 -4.80 -22.36 17.02
CA TYR A 38 -4.34 -22.22 15.63
C TYR A 38 -2.82 -22.37 15.51
N THR A 39 -2.38 -23.06 14.47
CA THR A 39 -0.99 -22.92 14.00
C THR A 39 -0.83 -21.59 13.24
N THR A 40 0.15 -20.80 13.64
CA THR A 40 0.29 -19.43 13.17
C THR A 40 1.56 -19.24 12.34
N ASN A 41 1.46 -18.63 11.17
CA ASN A 41 2.63 -18.38 10.34
C ASN A 41 2.62 -17.00 9.69
N LEU A 42 3.81 -16.44 9.53
CA LEU A 42 4.09 -15.26 8.74
C LEU A 42 5.09 -15.61 7.64
N VAL A 43 4.75 -15.31 6.40
CA VAL A 43 5.66 -15.53 5.27
C VAL A 43 5.89 -14.23 4.52
N GLY A 44 7.14 -13.94 4.17
CA GLY A 44 7.52 -12.82 3.34
C GLY A 44 7.99 -11.58 4.10
N LYS A 45 7.44 -10.42 3.76
CA LYS A 45 7.88 -9.12 4.27
C LYS A 45 7.42 -8.87 5.70
N ASN A 46 8.35 -8.87 6.64
CA ASN A 46 8.13 -8.40 8.02
C ASN A 46 8.64 -6.96 8.18
N HIS A 47 7.82 -5.98 7.79
CA HIS A 47 8.18 -4.57 7.87
C HIS A 47 7.39 -3.88 8.97
N GLY A 48 8.04 -3.62 10.09
CA GLY A 48 7.44 -2.90 11.23
C GLY A 48 7.41 -3.67 12.53
N MET A 49 7.58 -4.96 12.50
CA MET A 49 7.86 -5.73 13.69
C MET A 49 9.38 -5.81 13.92
N PRO A 50 9.85 -5.88 15.16
CA PRO A 50 11.25 -6.14 15.45
C PRO A 50 11.64 -7.56 15.01
N LYS A 51 12.85 -7.95 15.29
CA LYS A 51 13.33 -9.30 14.99
C LYS A 51 12.41 -10.31 15.69
N LEU A 52 11.70 -11.09 14.89
CA LEU A 52 10.97 -12.23 15.42
C LEU A 52 11.97 -13.23 15.98
N LYS A 53 11.72 -13.70 17.17
CA LYS A 53 12.50 -14.75 17.81
C LYS A 53 11.58 -15.93 18.06
N ILE A 54 11.33 -16.68 16.99
CA ILE A 54 10.43 -17.84 17.00
C ILE A 54 10.83 -18.80 18.14
N GLY A 55 9.83 -19.29 18.86
CA GLY A 55 10.02 -20.15 20.02
C GLY A 55 10.41 -19.44 21.31
N THR A 56 10.36 -18.09 21.34
CA THR A 56 10.58 -17.27 22.56
C THR A 56 9.42 -16.33 22.79
N GLU A 57 9.38 -15.64 23.93
CA GLU A 57 8.40 -14.58 24.24
C GLU A 57 8.33 -13.44 23.21
N ASN A 58 9.37 -13.29 22.40
CA ASN A 58 9.47 -12.28 21.34
C ASN A 58 9.14 -12.83 19.94
N ASP A 59 8.41 -13.93 19.86
CA ASP A 59 7.90 -14.49 18.59
C ASP A 59 6.62 -13.82 18.10
N PHE A 60 6.03 -12.96 18.90
CA PHE A 60 4.75 -12.29 18.65
C PHE A 60 3.60 -13.25 18.36
N GLY A 61 3.73 -14.51 18.75
CA GLY A 61 2.69 -15.54 18.57
C GLY A 61 2.76 -16.27 17.24
N PHE A 62 3.78 -16.06 16.42
CA PHE A 62 4.01 -16.86 15.23
C PHE A 62 4.81 -18.12 15.55
N ASP A 63 4.27 -19.29 15.17
CA ASP A 63 4.96 -20.57 15.27
C ASP A 63 6.01 -20.70 14.16
N HIS A 64 5.73 -20.14 12.98
CA HIS A 64 6.63 -20.18 11.84
C HIS A 64 6.83 -18.81 11.21
N PHE A 65 8.04 -18.55 10.74
CA PHE A 65 8.38 -17.37 9.96
C PHE A 65 9.44 -17.68 8.90
N PHE A 66 9.08 -17.54 7.63
CA PHE A 66 10.05 -17.45 6.54
C PHE A 66 9.94 -16.10 5.83
N GLY A 67 11.01 -15.31 5.82
CA GLY A 67 10.96 -14.01 5.16
C GLY A 67 12.09 -13.08 5.55
N PHE A 68 11.83 -11.78 5.42
CA PHE A 68 12.84 -10.76 5.66
C PHE A 68 12.31 -9.59 6.48
N THR A 69 13.19 -9.02 7.31
CA THR A 69 12.94 -7.75 7.99
C THR A 69 13.39 -6.60 7.11
N GLY A 70 12.51 -5.65 6.84
CA GLY A 70 12.85 -4.49 6.01
C GLY A 70 11.74 -4.11 5.04
N GLY A 71 11.98 -3.03 4.30
CA GLY A 71 10.96 -2.42 3.44
C GLY A 71 10.90 -2.99 2.04
N GLN A 72 12.02 -3.47 1.52
CA GLN A 72 12.13 -3.93 0.12
C GLN A 72 13.34 -4.84 -0.09
N ILE A 73 13.24 -5.70 -1.07
CA ILE A 73 14.29 -6.59 -1.56
C ILE A 73 14.25 -6.63 -3.09
N ASN A 74 15.35 -7.06 -3.72
CA ASN A 74 15.32 -7.56 -5.08
C ASN A 74 14.65 -8.93 -5.10
N SER A 75 13.65 -9.13 -5.94
CA SER A 75 12.79 -10.32 -5.91
C SER A 75 13.50 -11.61 -6.36
N PHE A 76 14.57 -11.51 -7.17
CA PHE A 76 15.34 -12.68 -7.63
C PHE A 76 16.51 -13.07 -6.71
N THR A 77 16.98 -12.14 -5.88
CA THR A 77 18.21 -12.36 -5.13
C THR A 77 18.06 -12.17 -3.63
N GLY A 78 16.89 -11.68 -3.20
CA GLY A 78 16.69 -11.32 -1.81
C GLY A 78 17.56 -10.17 -1.30
N LYS A 79 18.40 -9.58 -2.15
CA LYS A 79 19.31 -8.49 -1.76
C LYS A 79 18.52 -7.22 -1.43
N GLY A 80 18.84 -6.59 -0.30
CA GLY A 80 18.24 -5.34 0.14
C GLY A 80 18.77 -4.95 1.53
N ASN A 81 18.19 -3.92 2.13
CA ASN A 81 18.47 -3.57 3.53
C ASN A 81 17.67 -4.50 4.48
N ALA A 82 17.77 -5.79 4.27
CA ALA A 82 16.95 -6.81 4.89
C ALA A 82 17.81 -7.87 5.57
N LYS A 83 17.30 -8.40 6.68
CA LYS A 83 17.81 -9.62 7.30
C LYS A 83 16.81 -10.74 7.02
N TRP A 84 17.28 -11.83 6.45
CA TRP A 84 16.48 -13.02 6.22
C TRP A 84 16.40 -13.87 7.46
N GLN A 85 15.25 -14.52 7.64
CA GLN A 85 15.01 -15.46 8.73
C GLN A 85 14.21 -16.66 8.22
N ASN A 86 14.51 -17.82 8.80
CA ASN A 86 13.70 -19.01 8.71
C ASN A 86 13.57 -19.57 10.13
N ASP A 87 12.39 -19.54 10.70
CA ASP A 87 12.04 -19.98 12.05
C ASP A 87 13.08 -19.53 13.12
N GLY A 88 13.31 -18.21 13.18
CA GLY A 88 14.24 -17.59 14.11
C GLY A 88 15.72 -17.62 13.70
N LYS A 89 16.13 -18.50 12.79
CA LYS A 89 17.49 -18.56 12.28
C LYS A 89 17.72 -17.44 11.25
N ILE A 90 18.63 -16.52 11.57
CA ILE A 90 19.04 -15.44 10.66
C ILE A 90 20.08 -15.95 9.69
N PHE A 91 19.94 -15.59 8.41
CA PHE A 91 20.89 -15.95 7.36
C PHE A 91 21.06 -14.82 6.33
N PRO A 92 22.17 -14.76 5.59
CA PRO A 92 22.37 -13.80 4.51
C PRO A 92 21.61 -14.22 3.25
N HIS A 93 21.18 -13.24 2.45
CA HIS A 93 20.48 -13.49 1.18
C HIS A 93 21.27 -14.39 0.20
N THR A 94 22.59 -14.51 0.35
CA THR A 94 23.45 -15.36 -0.47
C THR A 94 23.23 -16.86 -0.24
N GLN A 95 22.51 -17.22 0.83
CA GLN A 95 22.10 -18.60 1.12
C GLN A 95 20.72 -18.97 0.55
N LEU A 96 20.03 -18.02 -0.08
CA LEU A 96 18.80 -18.34 -0.81
C LEU A 96 19.09 -19.23 -2.02
N PRO A 97 18.14 -20.07 -2.45
CA PRO A 97 18.29 -20.92 -3.62
C PRO A 97 18.72 -20.14 -4.88
N LYS A 98 19.40 -20.78 -5.80
CA LYS A 98 19.85 -20.14 -7.05
C LYS A 98 18.68 -19.72 -7.95
N ASP A 99 17.59 -20.46 -7.91
CA ASP A 99 16.33 -20.24 -8.63
C ASP A 99 15.30 -19.43 -7.82
N PHE A 100 15.73 -18.85 -6.70
CA PHE A 100 14.87 -18.06 -5.81
C PHE A 100 14.13 -16.95 -6.56
N TYR A 101 12.82 -16.89 -6.37
CA TYR A 101 11.97 -15.77 -6.72
C TYR A 101 10.98 -15.51 -5.59
N ALA A 102 11.09 -14.34 -4.95
CA ALA A 102 10.42 -14.02 -3.67
C ALA A 102 8.93 -14.43 -3.62
N THR A 103 8.14 -14.09 -4.64
CA THR A 103 6.70 -14.40 -4.66
C THR A 103 6.45 -15.90 -4.66
N LYS A 104 7.20 -16.67 -5.49
CA LYS A 104 7.11 -18.14 -5.56
C LYS A 104 7.50 -18.77 -4.22
N ASP A 105 8.67 -18.42 -3.71
CA ASP A 105 9.19 -19.04 -2.50
C ASP A 105 8.36 -18.71 -1.26
N PHE A 106 7.82 -17.50 -1.17
CA PHE A 106 6.86 -17.17 -0.11
C PHE A 106 5.60 -18.03 -0.19
N THR A 107 5.12 -18.30 -1.39
CA THR A 107 3.98 -19.19 -1.61
C THR A 107 4.30 -20.62 -1.20
N ASP A 108 5.49 -21.11 -1.58
CA ASP A 108 5.94 -22.48 -1.23
C ASP A 108 5.99 -22.66 0.30
N TYR A 109 6.56 -21.70 1.03
CA TYR A 109 6.58 -21.74 2.50
C TYR A 109 5.20 -21.57 3.12
N ALA A 110 4.32 -20.75 2.55
CA ALA A 110 2.95 -20.60 3.04
C ALA A 110 2.19 -21.92 2.91
N ILE A 111 2.25 -22.58 1.74
CA ILE A 111 1.65 -23.88 1.50
C ILE A 111 2.24 -24.93 2.47
N LYS A 112 3.55 -24.97 2.62
CA LYS A 112 4.24 -25.87 3.55
C LYS A 112 3.69 -25.75 4.97
N TYR A 113 3.59 -24.54 5.50
CA TYR A 113 3.13 -24.34 6.89
C TYR A 113 1.63 -24.61 7.07
N MET A 114 0.81 -24.35 6.04
CA MET A 114 -0.61 -24.76 6.04
C MET A 114 -0.75 -26.28 6.00
N ASP A 115 0.02 -26.97 5.14
CA ASP A 115 0.04 -28.43 5.06
C ASP A 115 0.47 -29.09 6.38
N GLU A 116 1.50 -28.54 7.04
CA GLU A 116 1.93 -29.00 8.36
C GLU A 116 0.84 -28.86 9.45
N ALA A 117 0.02 -27.80 9.36
CA ALA A 117 -1.10 -27.61 10.26
C ALA A 117 -2.24 -28.61 9.98
N ILE A 118 -2.61 -28.79 8.70
CA ILE A 118 -3.65 -29.72 8.25
C ILE A 118 -3.29 -31.16 8.69
N LYS A 119 -2.05 -31.59 8.46
CA LYS A 119 -1.55 -32.93 8.87
C LYS A 119 -1.60 -33.16 10.38
N LYS A 120 -1.62 -32.11 11.18
CA LYS A 120 -1.75 -32.16 12.65
C LYS A 120 -3.21 -31.96 13.13
N ASP A 121 -4.14 -31.90 12.21
CA ASP A 121 -5.56 -31.62 12.49
C ASP A 121 -5.73 -30.31 13.29
N LYS A 122 -4.98 -29.27 12.91
CA LYS A 122 -5.03 -27.95 13.54
C LYS A 122 -5.51 -26.88 12.56
N PRO A 123 -6.35 -25.94 12.98
CA PRO A 123 -6.64 -24.77 12.20
C PRO A 123 -5.37 -23.93 12.02
N PHE A 124 -5.32 -23.14 10.95
CA PHE A 124 -4.17 -22.27 10.69
C PHE A 124 -4.56 -20.80 10.55
N PHE A 125 -3.67 -19.92 11.01
CA PHE A 125 -3.69 -18.49 10.74
C PHE A 125 -2.43 -18.13 9.94
N SER A 126 -2.59 -17.88 8.65
CA SER A 126 -1.49 -17.63 7.74
C SER A 126 -1.50 -16.19 7.22
N MET A 127 -0.41 -15.46 7.46
CA MET A 127 -0.20 -14.11 6.93
C MET A 127 0.83 -14.14 5.81
N VAL A 128 0.36 -14.23 4.56
CA VAL A 128 1.23 -14.24 3.36
C VAL A 128 1.50 -12.80 2.91
N SER A 129 2.68 -12.33 3.21
CA SER A 129 3.07 -10.92 3.16
C SER A 129 3.99 -10.63 1.98
N TYR A 130 3.44 -10.68 0.76
CA TYR A 130 4.21 -10.46 -0.46
C TYR A 130 4.95 -9.12 -0.48
N ASN A 131 6.17 -9.12 -1.05
CA ASN A 131 6.89 -7.89 -1.37
C ASN A 131 6.36 -7.26 -2.67
N ALA A 132 5.93 -8.09 -3.61
CA ALA A 132 5.31 -7.66 -4.85
C ALA A 132 4.02 -6.84 -4.58
N PRO A 133 3.73 -5.82 -5.40
CA PRO A 133 4.52 -5.27 -6.50
C PRO A 133 5.36 -4.05 -6.10
N HIS A 134 5.96 -4.04 -4.89
CA HIS A 134 6.82 -2.95 -4.42
C HIS A 134 8.13 -2.88 -5.23
N SER A 135 8.63 -1.68 -5.48
CA SER A 135 9.97 -1.51 -6.11
C SER A 135 11.09 -2.12 -5.25
N PRO A 136 12.17 -2.65 -5.88
CA PRO A 136 12.45 -2.69 -7.31
C PRO A 136 11.46 -3.58 -8.06
N LEU A 137 11.14 -3.17 -9.29
CA LEU A 137 10.17 -3.91 -10.13
C LEU A 137 10.90 -5.03 -10.87
N ASP A 138 10.95 -6.17 -10.21
CA ASP A 138 11.61 -7.38 -10.69
C ASP A 138 10.54 -8.46 -10.92
N ALA A 139 10.31 -8.87 -12.16
CA ALA A 139 9.32 -9.89 -12.51
C ALA A 139 9.87 -10.93 -13.48
N PRO A 140 9.38 -12.19 -13.44
CA PRO A 140 9.75 -13.18 -14.42
C PRO A 140 9.44 -12.72 -15.84
N GLU A 141 10.32 -13.05 -16.77
CA GLU A 141 10.23 -12.61 -18.17
C GLU A 141 8.88 -13.00 -18.80
N LYS A 142 8.41 -14.23 -18.58
CA LYS A 142 7.13 -14.72 -19.08
C LYS A 142 5.96 -13.82 -18.70
N ASN A 143 5.95 -13.30 -17.46
CA ASN A 143 4.90 -12.43 -16.95
C ASN A 143 5.02 -11.01 -17.52
N VAL A 144 6.24 -10.47 -17.68
CA VAL A 144 6.43 -9.15 -18.29
C VAL A 144 6.02 -9.13 -19.76
N ARG A 145 6.37 -10.20 -20.52
CA ARG A 145 6.08 -10.29 -21.94
C ARG A 145 4.58 -10.31 -22.28
N ARG A 146 3.72 -10.66 -21.36
CA ARG A 146 2.26 -10.49 -21.51
C ARG A 146 1.84 -9.03 -21.70
N PHE A 147 2.65 -8.09 -21.26
CA PHE A 147 2.37 -6.65 -21.28
C PHE A 147 3.33 -5.86 -22.17
N TYR A 148 4.53 -6.37 -22.39
CA TYR A 148 5.56 -5.73 -23.21
C TYR A 148 6.41 -6.76 -23.95
N ASP A 149 6.07 -6.97 -25.23
CA ASP A 149 6.82 -7.78 -26.16
C ASP A 149 6.79 -7.12 -27.55
N PRO A 150 7.64 -6.11 -27.78
CA PRO A 150 7.64 -5.34 -29.03
C PRO A 150 7.87 -6.20 -30.27
N LYS A 151 8.61 -7.31 -30.17
CA LYS A 151 8.85 -8.25 -31.26
C LYS A 151 7.55 -8.89 -31.75
N ASN A 152 6.61 -9.11 -30.85
CA ASN A 152 5.30 -9.68 -31.14
C ASN A 152 4.18 -8.63 -31.11
N GLY A 153 4.51 -7.34 -31.18
CA GLY A 153 3.56 -6.22 -31.23
C GLY A 153 2.85 -5.91 -29.92
N VAL A 154 3.29 -6.46 -28.79
CA VAL A 154 2.67 -6.24 -27.48
C VAL A 154 3.28 -5.03 -26.78
N ASN A 155 2.48 -4.00 -26.57
CA ASN A 155 2.80 -2.87 -25.69
C ASN A 155 1.50 -2.31 -25.09
N VAL A 156 1.06 -2.90 -23.97
CA VAL A 156 -0.22 -2.59 -23.32
C VAL A 156 -0.27 -1.15 -22.78
N TYR A 157 0.86 -0.63 -22.38
CA TYR A 157 0.96 0.67 -21.70
C TYR A 157 1.38 1.82 -22.60
N LYS A 158 1.46 1.62 -23.93
CA LYS A 158 1.90 2.65 -24.90
C LYS A 158 1.06 3.93 -24.89
N LYS A 159 -0.22 3.84 -24.49
CA LYS A 159 -1.12 4.99 -24.39
C LYS A 159 -0.83 5.91 -23.21
N GLY A 160 0.06 5.49 -22.30
CA GLY A 160 0.46 6.26 -21.13
C GLY A 160 -0.60 6.45 -20.05
N TRP A 161 -0.18 7.09 -18.96
CA TRP A 161 -1.01 7.23 -17.77
C TRP A 161 -2.23 8.14 -17.95
N ASN A 162 -2.15 9.20 -18.76
CA ASN A 162 -3.29 10.10 -19.01
C ASN A 162 -4.46 9.29 -19.56
N LYS A 163 -4.27 8.67 -20.72
CA LYS A 163 -5.33 7.94 -21.44
C LYS A 163 -5.78 6.68 -20.68
N LEU A 164 -4.83 5.93 -20.13
CA LEU A 164 -5.15 4.70 -19.42
C LEU A 164 -5.94 4.94 -18.11
N ARG A 165 -5.79 6.09 -17.46
CA ARG A 165 -6.63 6.49 -16.31
C ARG A 165 -8.09 6.69 -16.73
N GLU A 166 -8.32 7.36 -17.84
CA GLU A 166 -9.66 7.55 -18.42
C GLU A 166 -10.31 6.21 -18.74
N GLU A 167 -9.60 5.37 -19.51
CA GLU A 167 -10.08 4.05 -19.90
C GLU A 167 -10.37 3.15 -18.69
N ARG A 168 -9.52 3.23 -17.66
CA ARG A 168 -9.72 2.50 -16.40
C ARG A 168 -10.96 2.97 -15.67
N LEU A 169 -11.19 4.27 -15.56
CA LEU A 169 -12.40 4.82 -14.94
C LEU A 169 -13.65 4.32 -15.68
N GLN A 170 -13.66 4.37 -17.02
CA GLN A 170 -14.79 3.90 -17.81
C GLN A 170 -15.08 2.40 -17.59
N ARG A 171 -14.04 1.56 -17.52
CA ARG A 171 -14.21 0.15 -17.17
C ARG A 171 -14.76 -0.03 -15.76
N MET A 172 -14.30 0.72 -14.78
CA MET A 172 -14.79 0.65 -13.39
C MET A 172 -16.26 1.08 -13.29
N ILE A 173 -16.68 2.09 -14.04
CA ILE A 173 -18.08 2.51 -14.16
C ILE A 173 -18.92 1.38 -14.79
N LYS A 174 -18.46 0.81 -15.92
CA LYS A 174 -19.16 -0.29 -16.60
C LYS A 174 -19.31 -1.53 -15.70
N MET A 175 -18.33 -1.80 -14.86
CA MET A 175 -18.35 -2.92 -13.90
C MET A 175 -19.15 -2.60 -12.62
N GLY A 176 -19.68 -1.39 -12.45
CA GLY A 176 -20.40 -0.97 -11.25
C GLY A 176 -19.52 -0.78 -10.00
N ILE A 177 -18.20 -0.78 -10.17
CA ILE A 177 -17.24 -0.59 -9.05
C ILE A 177 -17.35 0.84 -8.49
N VAL A 178 -17.57 1.82 -9.38
CA VAL A 178 -17.77 3.23 -9.03
C VAL A 178 -19.05 3.77 -9.67
N ALA A 179 -19.58 4.87 -9.15
CA ALA A 179 -20.78 5.52 -9.68
C ALA A 179 -20.55 6.08 -11.09
N LYS A 180 -21.63 6.20 -11.86
CA LYS A 180 -21.57 6.69 -13.26
C LYS A 180 -21.06 8.12 -13.40
N ASP A 181 -21.29 8.94 -12.40
CA ASP A 181 -20.91 10.34 -12.30
C ASP A 181 -19.54 10.58 -11.62
N THR A 182 -18.81 9.49 -11.32
CA THR A 182 -17.47 9.59 -10.73
C THR A 182 -16.54 10.40 -11.63
N LYS A 183 -15.96 11.45 -11.06
CA LYS A 183 -15.03 12.35 -11.76
C LYS A 183 -13.59 11.88 -11.57
N LEU A 184 -12.78 12.05 -12.61
CA LEU A 184 -11.35 11.78 -12.55
C LEU A 184 -10.62 13.04 -12.05
N PRO A 185 -9.87 12.97 -10.92
CA PRO A 185 -9.10 14.12 -10.46
C PRO A 185 -8.00 14.50 -11.46
N LYS A 186 -7.68 15.78 -11.52
CA LYS A 186 -6.51 16.25 -12.29
C LYS A 186 -5.24 15.61 -11.74
N LEU A 187 -4.28 15.36 -12.63
CA LEU A 187 -2.95 14.93 -12.23
C LEU A 187 -2.23 16.05 -11.48
N GLY A 188 -1.40 15.68 -10.53
CA GLY A 188 -0.54 16.65 -9.85
C GLY A 188 0.47 17.29 -10.80
N VAL A 189 0.92 18.49 -10.46
CA VAL A 189 1.90 19.27 -11.27
C VAL A 189 3.24 18.58 -11.43
N GLU A 190 3.54 17.61 -10.58
CA GLU A 190 4.74 16.79 -10.61
C GLU A 190 4.67 15.66 -11.66
N ILE A 191 3.51 15.46 -12.28
CA ILE A 191 3.28 14.41 -13.29
C ILE A 191 3.25 15.08 -14.67
N PRO A 192 4.25 14.84 -15.51
CA PRO A 192 4.24 15.38 -16.85
C PRO A 192 3.13 14.76 -17.69
N ASP A 193 2.65 15.50 -18.67
CA ASP A 193 1.75 14.95 -19.66
C ASP A 193 2.49 13.89 -20.48
N TRP A 194 1.83 12.73 -20.67
CA TRP A 194 2.43 11.61 -21.38
C TRP A 194 2.79 11.98 -22.84
N ASP A 195 1.91 12.73 -23.51
CA ASP A 195 2.09 13.03 -24.93
C ASP A 195 3.29 13.96 -25.18
N LEU A 196 3.71 14.72 -24.17
CA LEU A 196 4.89 15.60 -24.23
C LEU A 196 6.22 14.87 -23.94
N LEU A 197 6.18 13.59 -23.55
CA LEU A 197 7.39 12.83 -23.30
C LEU A 197 8.05 12.38 -24.60
N PRO A 198 9.40 12.36 -24.68
CA PRO A 198 10.09 11.74 -25.80
C PRO A 198 9.90 10.23 -25.81
N GLU A 199 9.88 9.62 -27.00
CA GLU A 199 9.84 8.17 -27.15
C GLU A 199 11.06 7.54 -26.52
N THR A 200 12.25 8.01 -26.88
CA THR A 200 13.55 7.60 -26.34
C THR A 200 14.41 8.83 -26.05
N SER A 201 15.39 8.68 -25.17
CA SER A 201 16.35 9.75 -24.88
C SER A 201 17.71 9.16 -24.47
N ASN A 202 18.77 9.77 -24.96
CA ASN A 202 20.15 9.50 -24.55
C ASN A 202 20.49 10.06 -23.17
N LYS A 203 19.62 10.93 -22.63
CA LYS A 203 19.77 11.51 -21.30
C LYS A 203 19.17 10.58 -20.27
N HIS A 204 20.01 9.93 -19.48
CA HIS A 204 19.60 8.92 -18.47
C HIS A 204 18.69 9.45 -17.34
N TRP A 205 18.53 10.77 -17.21
CA TRP A 205 17.63 11.40 -16.23
C TRP A 205 16.28 11.82 -16.82
N GLU A 206 16.11 11.77 -18.14
CA GLU A 206 14.89 12.21 -18.81
C GLU A 206 13.85 11.09 -18.77
N ILE A 207 12.61 11.43 -18.40
CA ILE A 207 11.48 10.51 -18.48
C ILE A 207 11.19 10.25 -19.95
N GLN A 208 11.05 8.98 -20.35
CA GLN A 208 10.85 8.58 -21.75
C GLN A 208 9.86 7.42 -21.84
N LYS A 209 9.05 7.42 -22.89
CA LYS A 209 7.90 6.51 -23.04
C LYS A 209 8.30 5.04 -23.07
N GLU A 210 9.32 4.67 -23.84
CA GLU A 210 9.76 3.29 -23.96
C GLU A 210 10.11 2.68 -22.60
N PHE A 211 10.90 3.41 -21.82
CA PHE A 211 11.34 2.92 -20.52
C PHE A 211 10.20 2.90 -19.48
N GLU A 212 9.34 3.89 -19.54
CA GLU A 212 8.18 3.97 -18.66
C GLU A 212 7.18 2.85 -18.95
N THR A 213 6.95 2.50 -20.22
CA THR A 213 6.08 1.36 -20.58
C THR A 213 6.67 0.04 -20.12
N LEU A 214 7.98 -0.17 -20.27
CA LEU A 214 8.66 -1.36 -19.75
C LEU A 214 8.57 -1.44 -18.21
N SER A 215 8.80 -0.33 -17.54
CA SER A 215 8.69 -0.23 -16.08
C SER A 215 7.28 -0.58 -15.59
N ARG A 216 6.25 -0.05 -16.26
CA ARG A 216 4.85 -0.37 -15.94
C ARG A 216 4.51 -1.83 -16.22
N SER A 217 5.06 -2.38 -17.30
CA SER A 217 4.89 -3.79 -17.65
C SER A 217 5.56 -4.72 -16.66
N ALA A 218 6.72 -4.33 -16.10
CA ALA A 218 7.35 -5.05 -15.00
C ALA A 218 6.47 -5.06 -13.74
N TYR A 219 5.86 -3.93 -13.39
CA TYR A 219 4.87 -3.87 -12.30
C TYR A 219 3.70 -4.82 -12.56
N ALA A 220 3.15 -4.81 -13.77
CA ALA A 220 2.05 -5.69 -14.14
C ALA A 220 2.47 -7.16 -14.10
N GLY A 221 3.68 -7.49 -14.55
CA GLY A 221 4.24 -8.83 -14.47
C GLY A 221 4.43 -9.33 -13.03
N MET A 222 4.77 -8.44 -12.08
CA MET A 222 4.79 -8.80 -10.66
C MET A 222 3.40 -9.12 -10.12
N VAL A 223 2.38 -8.34 -10.53
CA VAL A 223 0.98 -8.59 -10.13
C VAL A 223 0.46 -9.90 -10.74
N ASP A 224 0.71 -10.13 -12.02
CA ASP A 224 0.35 -11.34 -12.74
C ASP A 224 0.98 -12.59 -12.10
N ASN A 225 2.26 -12.52 -11.75
CA ASN A 225 2.92 -13.62 -11.04
C ASN A 225 2.38 -13.82 -9.63
N MET A 226 2.01 -12.75 -8.93
CA MET A 226 1.37 -12.85 -7.61
C MET A 226 0.00 -13.53 -7.71
N ASP A 227 -0.79 -13.21 -8.73
CA ASP A 227 -2.07 -13.84 -9.00
C ASP A 227 -1.92 -15.35 -9.29
N GLU A 228 -0.95 -15.73 -10.14
CA GLU A 228 -0.58 -17.15 -10.36
C GLU A 228 -0.28 -17.86 -9.02
N ASN A 229 0.43 -17.21 -8.12
CA ASN A 229 0.83 -17.80 -6.85
C ASN A 229 -0.31 -17.84 -5.81
N ILE A 230 -1.22 -16.89 -5.82
CA ILE A 230 -2.48 -16.97 -5.03
C ILE A 230 -3.33 -18.14 -5.57
N GLY A 231 -3.37 -18.32 -6.89
CA GLY A 231 -3.99 -19.49 -7.53
C GLY A 231 -3.44 -20.82 -7.02
N ARG A 232 -2.12 -20.90 -6.78
CA ARG A 232 -1.49 -22.09 -6.19
C ARG A 232 -1.94 -22.36 -4.75
N ILE A 233 -2.09 -21.30 -3.93
CA ILE A 233 -2.62 -21.46 -2.57
C ILE A 233 -4.06 -21.95 -2.61
N THR A 234 -4.91 -21.38 -3.46
CA THR A 234 -6.31 -21.81 -3.55
C THR A 234 -6.44 -23.22 -4.13
N ALA A 235 -5.59 -23.61 -5.06
CA ALA A 235 -5.53 -24.98 -5.57
C ALA A 235 -5.11 -25.99 -4.49
N PHE A 236 -4.08 -25.66 -3.71
CA PHE A 236 -3.67 -26.46 -2.56
C PHE A 236 -4.79 -26.60 -1.51
N LEU A 237 -5.48 -25.51 -1.17
CA LEU A 237 -6.58 -25.58 -0.20
C LEU A 237 -7.78 -26.38 -0.70
N LYS A 238 -7.96 -26.48 -2.02
CA LYS A 238 -9.02 -27.25 -2.65
C LYS A 238 -8.71 -28.75 -2.66
N ASP A 239 -7.46 -29.13 -2.79
CA ASP A 239 -6.98 -30.52 -2.88
C ASP A 239 -5.59 -30.58 -2.22
N PRO A 240 -5.54 -30.67 -0.86
CA PRO A 240 -4.29 -30.57 -0.11
C PRO A 240 -3.30 -31.69 -0.39
N ASN A 241 -3.79 -32.89 -0.66
CA ASN A 241 -2.97 -34.07 -0.91
C ASN A 241 -2.67 -34.29 -2.41
N ASN A 242 -3.33 -33.49 -3.29
CA ASN A 242 -3.18 -33.50 -4.75
C ASN A 242 -3.48 -34.89 -5.37
N ASP A 243 -4.49 -35.60 -4.87
CA ASP A 243 -4.93 -36.88 -5.38
C ASP A 243 -6.10 -36.78 -6.38
N GLY A 244 -6.59 -35.55 -6.62
CA GLY A 244 -7.70 -35.23 -7.51
C GLY A 244 -9.09 -35.37 -6.85
N ASN A 245 -9.16 -35.83 -5.60
CA ASN A 245 -10.38 -35.81 -4.77
C ASN A 245 -10.43 -34.52 -3.97
N THR A 246 -11.59 -33.93 -3.81
CA THR A 246 -11.79 -32.67 -3.05
C THR A 246 -12.62 -32.85 -1.78
N GLU A 247 -12.78 -34.09 -1.32
CA GLU A 247 -13.49 -34.39 -0.06
C GLU A 247 -12.73 -33.86 1.18
N ASP A 248 -11.39 -33.77 1.06
CA ASP A 248 -10.50 -33.18 2.09
C ASP A 248 -10.27 -31.68 1.93
N SER A 249 -11.03 -31.02 1.05
CA SER A 249 -10.90 -29.60 0.76
C SER A 249 -10.99 -28.73 2.04
N GLN A 250 -10.04 -27.82 2.16
CA GLN A 250 -10.02 -26.81 3.21
C GLN A 250 -10.52 -25.45 2.72
N LEU A 251 -10.76 -25.31 1.39
CA LEU A 251 -11.05 -24.03 0.75
C LEU A 251 -12.39 -23.44 1.21
N GLU A 252 -13.39 -24.28 1.36
CA GLU A 252 -14.76 -23.87 1.71
C GLU A 252 -14.82 -23.25 3.10
N ASN A 253 -14.07 -23.81 4.07
CA ASN A 253 -13.99 -23.32 5.45
C ASN A 253 -12.78 -22.41 5.70
N THR A 254 -12.11 -21.93 4.66
CA THR A 254 -11.00 -20.98 4.80
C THR A 254 -11.45 -19.57 4.44
N LEU A 255 -11.35 -18.63 5.40
CA LEU A 255 -11.50 -17.21 5.15
C LEU A 255 -10.23 -16.67 4.50
N ILE A 256 -10.29 -16.32 3.22
CA ILE A 256 -9.20 -15.69 2.47
C ILE A 256 -9.49 -14.20 2.31
N ILE A 257 -8.57 -13.35 2.78
CA ILE A 257 -8.64 -11.90 2.62
C ILE A 257 -7.42 -11.42 1.84
N PHE A 258 -7.66 -10.78 0.70
CA PHE A 258 -6.64 -10.12 -0.09
C PHE A 258 -6.77 -8.60 0.01
N ILE A 259 -5.70 -7.93 0.45
CA ILE A 259 -5.65 -6.48 0.63
C ILE A 259 -4.31 -5.90 0.18
N SER A 260 -4.29 -4.61 -0.13
CA SER A 260 -3.05 -3.83 -0.24
C SER A 260 -2.81 -3.01 1.02
N ASP A 261 -1.56 -2.93 1.47
CA ASP A 261 -1.18 -2.21 2.70
C ASP A 261 -1.19 -0.68 2.54
N ASN A 262 -1.21 -0.17 1.31
CA ASN A 262 -1.36 1.25 0.97
C ASN A 262 -1.62 1.44 -0.53
N GLY A 263 -1.99 2.65 -0.91
CA GLY A 263 -2.07 3.02 -2.32
C GLY A 263 -0.75 2.92 -3.07
N GLY A 264 -0.79 2.98 -4.39
CA GLY A 264 0.35 2.86 -5.29
C GLY A 264 1.51 3.77 -4.88
N CYS A 265 2.71 3.22 -4.91
CA CYS A 265 3.93 3.89 -4.50
C CYS A 265 4.66 4.45 -5.71
N TYR A 266 5.10 5.69 -5.62
CA TYR A 266 6.17 6.20 -6.47
C TYR A 266 7.51 6.00 -5.76
N ALA A 267 8.57 5.69 -6.48
CA ALA A 267 9.88 5.43 -5.89
C ALA A 267 11.03 6.22 -6.55
N GLY A 268 10.69 7.17 -7.41
CA GLY A 268 11.66 8.07 -8.05
C GLY A 268 12.13 7.62 -9.43
N LEU A 269 13.22 8.21 -9.91
CA LEU A 269 13.73 7.97 -11.24
C LEU A 269 14.56 6.68 -11.30
N HIS A 270 14.50 6.03 -12.43
CA HIS A 270 15.29 4.84 -12.75
C HIS A 270 16.79 5.16 -12.83
N THR A 271 17.60 4.27 -12.31
CA THR A 271 19.06 4.49 -12.24
C THR A 271 19.86 3.76 -13.32
N ASN A 272 19.32 2.69 -13.90
CA ASN A 272 20.01 1.91 -14.93
C ASN A 272 19.06 1.45 -16.04
N ARG A 273 19.11 2.10 -17.20
CA ARG A 273 18.26 1.83 -18.35
C ARG A 273 18.72 0.67 -19.25
N LYS A 274 19.92 0.15 -19.02
CA LYS A 274 20.46 -0.99 -19.77
C LYS A 274 20.04 -2.33 -19.18
N ALA A 275 19.42 -2.32 -18.00
CA ALA A 275 18.95 -3.49 -17.31
C ALA A 275 17.56 -3.90 -17.79
N LEU A 276 17.26 -5.17 -17.70
CA LEU A 276 15.93 -5.71 -17.94
C LEU A 276 15.30 -6.13 -16.60
N PRO A 277 13.99 -5.95 -16.41
CA PRO A 277 13.34 -6.22 -15.13
C PRO A 277 13.37 -7.70 -14.71
N TRP A 278 13.63 -8.61 -15.65
CA TRP A 278 13.74 -10.04 -15.39
C TRP A 278 15.18 -10.56 -15.25
N SER A 279 16.17 -9.68 -15.32
CA SER A 279 17.57 -10.09 -15.27
C SER A 279 18.11 -10.13 -13.85
N PRO A 280 18.44 -11.32 -13.30
CA PRO A 280 19.07 -11.41 -11.99
C PRO A 280 20.50 -10.84 -11.97
N LYS A 281 21.13 -10.69 -13.14
CA LYS A 281 22.46 -10.08 -13.28
C LYS A 281 22.46 -8.56 -13.05
N ASN A 282 21.31 -7.92 -13.27
CA ASN A 282 21.13 -6.48 -13.13
C ASN A 282 20.67 -6.09 -11.72
N ARG A 283 21.25 -6.73 -10.73
CA ARG A 283 20.98 -6.53 -9.30
C ARG A 283 21.16 -5.07 -8.92
N GLY A 284 20.06 -4.35 -8.70
CA GLY A 284 20.08 -2.93 -8.37
C GLY A 284 19.83 -2.00 -9.56
N ALA A 285 19.37 -2.53 -10.67
CA ALA A 285 18.92 -1.75 -11.84
C ALA A 285 17.77 -0.79 -11.50
N GLY A 286 17.03 -1.10 -10.44
CA GLY A 286 16.13 -0.16 -9.81
C GLY A 286 14.98 0.31 -10.69
N PHE A 287 14.34 -0.61 -11.44
CA PHE A 287 13.05 -0.26 -12.02
C PHE A 287 12.10 0.18 -10.92
N THR A 288 11.50 1.33 -11.09
CA THR A 288 10.65 1.94 -10.08
C THR A 288 9.38 2.49 -10.72
N THR A 289 8.37 2.70 -9.92
CA THR A 289 7.14 3.33 -10.38
C THR A 289 7.29 4.85 -10.38
N ASN A 290 7.01 5.48 -11.51
CA ASN A 290 6.89 6.93 -11.64
C ASN A 290 5.57 7.44 -11.02
N TYR A 291 5.47 8.74 -10.74
CA TYR A 291 4.25 9.39 -10.23
C TYR A 291 3.03 9.14 -11.13
N GLY A 292 3.17 9.23 -12.45
CA GLY A 292 2.08 8.97 -13.40
C GLY A 292 1.53 7.54 -13.29
N TRP A 293 2.40 6.56 -13.18
CA TRP A 293 2.00 5.16 -12.98
C TRP A 293 1.44 4.91 -11.59
N ALA A 294 1.91 5.61 -10.57
CA ALA A 294 1.33 5.56 -9.24
C ALA A 294 -0.10 6.12 -9.24
N ALA A 295 -0.32 7.25 -9.93
CA ALA A 295 -1.65 7.82 -10.12
C ALA A 295 -2.59 6.89 -10.90
N LEU A 296 -2.08 6.23 -11.97
CA LEU A 296 -2.85 5.21 -12.69
C LEU A 296 -3.24 4.05 -11.76
N SER A 297 -2.33 3.59 -10.90
CA SER A 297 -2.61 2.48 -9.96
C SER A 297 -3.76 2.80 -9.01
N ASN A 298 -3.90 4.06 -8.63
CA ASN A 298 -4.91 4.53 -7.67
C ASN A 298 -6.21 5.03 -8.30
N THR A 299 -6.31 5.04 -9.63
CA THR A 299 -7.53 5.48 -10.33
C THR A 299 -8.78 4.78 -9.77
N PRO A 300 -9.86 5.52 -9.46
CA PRO A 300 -10.10 6.93 -9.78
C PRO A 300 -9.67 7.92 -8.69
N PHE A 301 -9.07 7.47 -7.60
CA PHE A 301 -8.76 8.30 -6.45
C PHE A 301 -7.56 9.23 -6.68
N SER A 302 -7.55 10.35 -5.97
CA SER A 302 -6.49 11.34 -6.07
C SER A 302 -5.24 10.93 -5.28
N SER A 303 -4.07 11.36 -5.74
CA SER A 303 -2.79 11.16 -5.06
C SER A 303 -2.34 9.69 -5.02
N TYR A 304 -1.34 9.40 -4.19
CA TYR A 304 -0.65 8.11 -4.09
C TYR A 304 -0.01 8.00 -2.69
N LYS A 305 0.65 6.87 -2.42
CA LYS A 305 1.34 6.59 -1.14
C LYS A 305 2.07 7.81 -0.57
N HIS A 306 2.09 7.92 0.75
CA HIS A 306 2.67 8.96 1.59
C HIS A 306 1.76 10.17 1.86
N GLY A 307 0.61 10.26 1.21
CA GLY A 307 -0.41 11.27 1.51
C GLY A 307 -1.51 10.76 2.45
N SER A 308 -2.53 11.59 2.62
CA SER A 308 -3.78 11.26 3.34
C SER A 308 -5.00 11.35 2.44
N LYS A 309 -4.83 11.60 1.14
CA LYS A 309 -5.91 11.53 0.14
C LYS A 309 -6.31 10.09 -0.15
N GLU A 310 -7.49 9.89 -0.75
CA GLU A 310 -8.07 8.56 -0.95
C GLU A 310 -7.12 7.61 -1.72
N GLY A 311 -6.42 8.09 -2.75
CA GLY A 311 -5.47 7.25 -3.49
C GLY A 311 -4.27 6.76 -2.68
N ALA A 312 -4.01 7.33 -1.50
CA ALA A 312 -2.97 6.86 -0.59
C ALA A 312 -3.45 5.85 0.45
N ILE A 313 -4.70 6.01 0.92
CA ILE A 313 -5.22 5.32 2.10
C ILE A 313 -6.38 4.36 1.82
N ARG A 314 -7.09 4.53 0.71
CA ARG A 314 -8.22 3.68 0.34
C ARG A 314 -7.75 2.54 -0.55
N SER A 315 -7.64 1.36 0.02
CA SER A 315 -7.28 0.13 -0.69
C SER A 315 -8.50 -0.78 -0.82
N PRO A 316 -8.68 -1.47 -1.95
CA PRO A 316 -9.72 -2.49 -2.07
C PRO A 316 -9.39 -3.71 -1.20
N MET A 317 -10.42 -4.41 -0.76
CA MET A 317 -10.34 -5.70 -0.09
C MET A 317 -11.17 -6.72 -0.88
N ILE A 318 -10.63 -7.91 -1.07
CA ILE A 318 -11.36 -9.06 -1.63
C ILE A 318 -11.50 -10.08 -0.51
N VAL A 319 -12.70 -10.62 -0.33
CA VAL A 319 -13.00 -11.67 0.64
C VAL A 319 -13.55 -12.88 -0.08
N HIS A 320 -12.99 -14.04 0.21
CA HIS A 320 -13.47 -15.35 -0.23
C HIS A 320 -13.62 -16.26 0.98
N TRP A 321 -14.82 -16.78 1.20
CA TRP A 321 -15.14 -17.70 2.29
C TRP A 321 -16.47 -18.40 2.00
N PRO A 322 -16.46 -19.47 1.21
CA PRO A 322 -17.67 -20.10 0.70
C PRO A 322 -18.70 -20.49 1.76
N GLU A 323 -18.28 -21.10 2.86
CA GLU A 323 -19.19 -21.53 3.94
C GLU A 323 -19.68 -20.39 4.84
N GLY A 324 -18.79 -19.44 5.13
CA GLY A 324 -19.09 -18.41 6.14
C GLY A 324 -19.65 -17.12 5.59
N LEU A 325 -19.38 -16.79 4.32
CA LEU A 325 -19.81 -15.54 3.70
C LEU A 325 -21.28 -15.62 3.29
N LYS A 326 -22.12 -14.77 3.88
CA LYS A 326 -23.56 -14.72 3.58
C LYS A 326 -23.92 -13.60 2.58
N LEU A 327 -22.95 -12.89 2.08
CA LEU A 327 -23.12 -11.91 1.01
C LEU A 327 -23.36 -12.61 -0.33
N LYS A 328 -24.09 -11.94 -1.22
CA LYS A 328 -24.27 -12.41 -2.60
C LYS A 328 -22.91 -12.55 -3.28
N LYS A 329 -22.69 -13.67 -3.97
CA LYS A 329 -21.46 -13.89 -4.77
C LYS A 329 -21.25 -12.73 -5.75
N ASN A 330 -20.01 -12.31 -5.92
CA ASN A 330 -19.61 -11.20 -6.80
C ASN A 330 -20.27 -9.85 -6.45
N SER A 331 -20.72 -9.65 -5.21
CA SER A 331 -21.24 -8.37 -4.75
C SER A 331 -20.11 -7.41 -4.39
N ILE A 332 -20.40 -6.11 -4.51
CA ILE A 332 -19.49 -5.03 -4.10
C ILE A 332 -20.10 -4.35 -2.89
N ASN A 333 -19.42 -4.43 -1.75
CA ASN A 333 -19.78 -3.70 -0.56
C ASN A 333 -18.98 -2.38 -0.51
N LYS A 334 -19.62 -1.27 -0.13
CA LYS A 334 -19.04 0.08 -0.11
C LYS A 334 -18.81 0.60 1.31
N GLU A 335 -19.05 -0.22 2.33
CA GLU A 335 -18.79 0.16 3.70
C GLU A 335 -17.31 0.46 3.92
N MET A 336 -17.04 1.49 4.69
CA MET A 336 -15.69 1.85 5.08
C MET A 336 -15.27 0.99 6.27
N ILE A 337 -14.26 0.17 6.06
CA ILE A 337 -13.58 -0.56 7.14
C ILE A 337 -12.15 -0.04 7.30
N ARG A 338 -11.59 -0.24 8.47
CA ARG A 338 -10.18 0.10 8.74
C ARG A 338 -9.35 -1.18 8.80
N ILE A 339 -8.12 -1.10 8.43
CA ILE A 339 -7.24 -2.27 8.35
C ILE A 339 -7.08 -2.98 9.71
N TRP A 340 -7.19 -2.25 10.81
CA TRP A 340 -7.14 -2.82 12.16
C TRP A 340 -8.47 -3.45 12.63
N ASP A 341 -9.56 -3.31 11.85
CA ASP A 341 -10.83 -4.00 12.10
C ASP A 341 -10.73 -5.51 11.83
N LEU A 342 -9.72 -5.92 11.05
CA LEU A 342 -9.44 -7.33 10.80
C LEU A 342 -8.99 -8.08 12.06
N HIS A 343 -8.29 -7.41 12.98
CA HIS A 343 -7.82 -8.02 14.22
C HIS A 343 -8.96 -8.57 15.08
N PRO A 344 -9.96 -7.77 15.54
CA PRO A 344 -11.09 -8.29 16.30
C PRO A 344 -11.95 -9.26 15.48
N THR A 345 -11.99 -9.12 14.16
CA THR A 345 -12.72 -10.05 13.30
C THR A 345 -12.14 -11.46 13.37
N PHE A 346 -10.82 -11.59 13.26
CA PHE A 346 -10.15 -12.88 13.35
C PHE A 346 -10.32 -13.49 14.75
N LEU A 347 -10.17 -12.66 15.80
CA LEU A 347 -10.32 -13.12 17.18
C LEU A 347 -11.74 -13.60 17.46
N GLU A 348 -12.77 -12.89 17.00
CA GLU A 348 -14.16 -13.28 17.15
C GLU A 348 -14.48 -14.60 16.41
N LEU A 349 -13.94 -14.76 15.20
CA LEU A 349 -14.07 -16.00 14.42
C LEU A 349 -13.43 -17.20 15.11
N ALA A 350 -12.32 -16.98 15.82
CA ALA A 350 -11.65 -18.01 16.60
C ALA A 350 -12.31 -18.30 17.98
N GLY A 351 -13.35 -17.55 18.34
CA GLY A 351 -14.00 -17.66 19.66
C GLY A 351 -13.19 -17.08 20.81
N GLY A 352 -12.12 -16.35 20.51
CA GLY A 352 -11.20 -15.83 21.49
C GLY A 352 -11.64 -14.50 22.13
N LYS A 353 -11.00 -14.17 23.25
CA LYS A 353 -11.22 -12.91 23.96
C LYS A 353 -9.96 -12.07 24.02
N TYR A 354 -10.14 -10.75 23.84
CA TYR A 354 -9.03 -9.82 23.98
C TYR A 354 -8.66 -9.62 25.46
N PRO A 355 -7.34 -9.59 25.82
CA PRO A 355 -6.92 -9.49 27.22
C PRO A 355 -7.28 -8.15 27.87
N ASP A 356 -7.89 -8.17 29.05
CA ASP A 356 -8.31 -6.96 29.79
C ASP A 356 -7.14 -6.09 30.25
N ASN A 357 -5.95 -6.67 30.43
CA ASN A 357 -4.73 -5.97 30.85
C ASN A 357 -4.00 -5.25 29.72
N LYS A 358 -4.55 -5.30 28.50
CA LYS A 358 -4.00 -4.59 27.34
C LYS A 358 -4.83 -3.34 27.04
N LYS A 359 -4.22 -2.44 26.26
CA LYS A 359 -4.95 -1.28 25.74
C LYS A 359 -6.11 -1.77 24.88
N GLU A 360 -7.31 -1.25 25.16
CA GLU A 360 -8.50 -1.50 24.36
C GLU A 360 -8.22 -1.34 22.87
N ILE A 361 -8.61 -2.35 22.08
CA ILE A 361 -8.49 -2.32 20.63
C ILE A 361 -9.36 -1.22 20.05
N GLN A 362 -8.89 -0.62 18.95
CA GLN A 362 -9.64 0.42 18.24
C GLN A 362 -10.47 -0.15 17.10
N GLY A 363 -10.18 -1.39 16.71
CA GLY A 363 -10.89 -2.10 15.67
C GLY A 363 -12.29 -2.54 16.13
N LYS A 364 -13.19 -2.65 15.19
CA LYS A 364 -14.51 -3.26 15.33
C LYS A 364 -14.62 -4.43 14.38
N SER A 365 -15.08 -5.57 14.88
CA SER A 365 -15.25 -6.74 14.03
C SER A 365 -16.19 -6.45 12.86
N ILE A 366 -15.77 -6.87 11.67
CA ILE A 366 -16.57 -6.81 10.45
C ILE A 366 -17.34 -8.12 10.20
N LEU A 367 -17.36 -9.04 11.15
CA LEU A 367 -18.06 -10.31 11.00
C LEU A 367 -19.56 -10.12 10.69
N PRO A 368 -20.30 -9.16 11.32
CA PRO A 368 -21.68 -8.88 10.91
C PRO A 368 -21.80 -8.50 9.44
N LEU A 369 -20.85 -7.70 8.92
CA LEU A 369 -20.81 -7.33 7.50
C LEU A 369 -20.62 -8.56 6.59
N LEU A 370 -19.74 -9.49 6.97
CA LEU A 370 -19.50 -10.73 6.23
C LEU A 370 -20.71 -11.66 6.26
N LYS A 371 -21.48 -11.63 7.35
CA LYS A 371 -22.72 -12.38 7.51
C LYS A 371 -23.96 -11.70 6.93
N ASN A 372 -23.79 -10.57 6.23
CA ASN A 372 -24.89 -9.75 5.68
C ASN A 372 -25.88 -9.26 6.76
N GLU A 373 -25.36 -9.01 7.92
CA GLU A 373 -26.07 -8.42 9.06
C GLU A 373 -25.83 -6.90 9.13
N LYS A 374 -26.60 -6.23 9.98
CA LYS A 374 -26.47 -4.78 10.18
C LYS A 374 -25.11 -4.43 10.75
N PHE A 375 -24.36 -3.63 10.00
CA PHE A 375 -23.07 -3.10 10.41
C PHE A 375 -23.17 -1.58 10.49
N GLU A 376 -23.24 -1.05 11.71
CA GLU A 376 -23.29 0.39 11.95
C GLU A 376 -22.00 0.83 12.60
N GLU A 377 -21.30 1.68 11.92
CA GLU A 377 -20.12 2.36 12.46
C GLU A 377 -20.04 3.81 11.97
N GLU A 378 -19.68 4.72 12.89
CA GLU A 378 -19.35 6.07 12.50
C GLU A 378 -18.12 6.03 11.58
N LYS A 379 -18.24 6.61 10.39
CA LYS A 379 -17.10 6.80 9.48
C LYS A 379 -16.10 7.75 10.12
N PHE A 380 -15.24 7.20 10.94
CA PHE A 380 -14.20 7.95 11.64
C PHE A 380 -12.82 7.31 11.37
N PHE A 381 -11.91 8.11 10.80
CA PHE A 381 -10.56 7.67 10.51
C PHE A 381 -9.60 8.85 10.60
N VAL A 382 -8.48 8.67 11.29
CA VAL A 382 -7.39 9.65 11.34
C VAL A 382 -6.16 9.03 10.69
N SER A 383 -5.63 9.69 9.69
CA SER A 383 -4.38 9.32 9.05
C SER A 383 -3.29 10.33 9.35
N THR A 384 -2.12 9.80 9.66
CA THR A 384 -0.94 10.61 9.89
C THR A 384 0.27 9.90 9.30
N PHE A 385 1.03 10.59 8.46
CA PHE A 385 2.26 10.05 7.93
C PHE A 385 3.26 11.16 7.69
N TYR A 386 4.38 11.15 8.40
CA TYR A 386 5.27 12.31 8.52
C TYR A 386 4.46 13.56 8.91
N ARG A 387 4.44 14.58 8.05
CA ARG A 387 3.70 15.84 8.27
C ARG A 387 2.38 15.89 7.50
N SER A 388 2.01 14.82 6.77
CA SER A 388 0.70 14.72 6.13
C SER A 388 -0.36 14.36 7.18
N LYS A 389 -1.49 15.02 7.11
CA LYS A 389 -2.59 14.99 8.09
C LYS A 389 -3.88 14.67 7.38
N GLY A 390 -4.72 13.84 7.98
CA GLY A 390 -6.05 13.57 7.46
C GLY A 390 -7.01 13.14 8.55
N ILE A 391 -8.26 13.54 8.41
CA ILE A 391 -9.37 13.04 9.22
C ILE A 391 -10.61 12.89 8.35
N ILE A 392 -11.26 11.73 8.49
CA ILE A 392 -12.60 11.47 7.99
C ILE A 392 -13.53 11.44 9.20
N LYS A 393 -14.63 12.18 9.13
CA LYS A 393 -15.72 12.10 10.11
C LYS A 393 -17.07 12.24 9.41
N GLY A 394 -17.86 11.18 9.41
CA GLY A 394 -19.03 11.05 8.56
C GLY A 394 -18.66 11.17 7.09
N ASP A 395 -19.36 11.99 6.35
CA ASP A 395 -19.13 12.20 4.92
C ASP A 395 -18.02 13.23 4.62
N TRP A 396 -17.41 13.83 5.64
CA TRP A 396 -16.46 14.91 5.47
C TRP A 396 -15.03 14.46 5.72
N LYS A 397 -14.12 14.95 4.88
CA LYS A 397 -12.69 14.71 4.99
C LYS A 397 -11.89 16.00 4.93
N LEU A 398 -10.98 16.17 5.89
CA LEU A 398 -10.02 17.26 5.94
C LEU A 398 -8.61 16.69 5.80
N VAL A 399 -7.82 17.20 4.86
CA VAL A 399 -6.45 16.74 4.61
C VAL A 399 -5.47 17.91 4.49
N SER A 400 -4.22 17.66 4.86
CA SER A 400 -3.08 18.54 4.59
C SER A 400 -1.91 17.66 4.18
N PHE A 401 -1.32 17.94 3.04
CA PHE A 401 -0.14 17.26 2.56
C PHE A 401 1.09 18.03 3.05
N TYR A 402 1.89 17.39 3.90
CA TYR A 402 3.19 17.91 4.31
C TYR A 402 3.17 19.36 4.84
N ASP A 403 2.22 19.68 5.71
CA ASP A 403 1.90 21.03 6.25
C ASP A 403 1.44 22.07 5.21
N SER A 404 1.02 21.64 4.04
CA SER A 404 0.26 22.53 3.15
C SER A 404 -1.06 22.96 3.81
N PRO A 405 -1.70 24.05 3.38
CA PRO A 405 -3.02 24.40 3.82
C PRO A 405 -4.00 23.23 3.75
N PHE A 406 -4.91 23.18 4.71
CA PHE A 406 -5.93 22.13 4.71
C PHE A 406 -6.86 22.25 3.50
N GLU A 407 -7.20 21.11 2.92
CA GLU A 407 -8.25 20.95 1.92
C GLU A 407 -9.42 20.20 2.54
N LEU A 408 -10.66 20.56 2.18
CA LEU A 408 -11.88 19.95 2.68
C LEU A 408 -12.68 19.34 1.54
N TYR A 409 -13.14 18.11 1.72
CA TYR A 409 -13.91 17.35 0.76
C TYR A 409 -15.16 16.74 1.38
N ASN A 410 -16.23 16.62 0.60
CA ASN A 410 -17.41 15.82 0.96
C ASN A 410 -17.37 14.49 0.19
N LEU A 411 -16.95 13.42 0.84
CA LEU A 411 -16.74 12.13 0.20
C LEU A 411 -18.01 11.44 -0.29
N LYS A 412 -19.20 11.85 0.19
CA LYS A 412 -20.48 11.38 -0.31
C LYS A 412 -20.75 11.88 -1.73
N ASN A 413 -20.43 13.15 -2.00
CA ASN A 413 -20.68 13.80 -3.28
C ASN A 413 -19.45 13.83 -4.18
N ASP A 414 -18.26 13.79 -3.59
CA ASP A 414 -16.97 13.84 -4.27
C ASP A 414 -16.00 12.80 -3.67
N PRO A 415 -16.22 11.50 -3.92
CA PRO A 415 -15.41 10.41 -3.36
C PRO A 415 -13.97 10.37 -3.92
N THR A 416 -13.69 11.15 -4.96
CA THR A 416 -12.38 11.21 -5.62
C THR A 416 -11.60 12.49 -5.32
N GLU A 417 -12.15 13.36 -4.46
CA GLU A 417 -11.48 14.58 -3.96
C GLU A 417 -11.10 15.55 -5.09
N THR A 418 -12.07 15.87 -5.95
CA THR A 418 -11.87 16.74 -7.13
C THR A 418 -12.10 18.22 -6.82
N GLU A 419 -12.95 18.55 -5.83
CA GLU A 419 -13.30 19.91 -5.48
C GLU A 419 -13.00 20.23 -3.99
N ASN A 420 -12.00 21.08 -3.76
CA ASN A 420 -11.73 21.59 -2.40
C ASN A 420 -12.77 22.62 -2.02
N VAL A 421 -13.69 22.26 -1.12
CA VAL A 421 -14.80 23.11 -0.66
C VAL A 421 -14.52 23.85 0.65
N ARG A 422 -13.26 23.92 1.10
CA ARG A 422 -12.87 24.53 2.39
C ARG A 422 -13.40 25.96 2.54
N ASN A 423 -13.27 26.77 1.49
CA ASN A 423 -13.69 28.19 1.55
C ASN A 423 -15.19 28.34 1.70
N LYS A 424 -15.98 27.39 1.14
CA LYS A 424 -17.44 27.36 1.25
C LYS A 424 -17.92 26.82 2.61
N HIS A 425 -17.09 26.02 3.31
CA HIS A 425 -17.47 25.32 4.55
C HIS A 425 -16.45 25.51 5.68
N GLN A 426 -16.09 26.75 5.99
CA GLN A 426 -15.04 27.08 6.97
C GLN A 426 -15.34 26.55 8.38
N ILE A 427 -16.61 26.60 8.83
CA ILE A 427 -17.01 26.05 10.13
C ILE A 427 -16.74 24.56 10.21
N LYS A 428 -17.11 23.78 9.17
CA LYS A 428 -16.84 22.36 9.09
C LYS A 428 -15.34 22.07 9.12
N SER A 429 -14.54 22.82 8.38
CA SER A 429 -13.07 22.71 8.38
C SER A 429 -12.49 22.92 9.79
N LYS A 430 -12.94 23.95 10.53
CA LYS A 430 -12.52 24.21 11.92
C LYS A 430 -12.92 23.05 12.86
N GLN A 431 -14.14 22.52 12.73
CA GLN A 431 -14.62 21.39 13.53
C GLN A 431 -13.76 20.15 13.33
N LEU A 432 -13.47 19.78 12.07
CA LEU A 432 -12.64 18.63 11.76
C LEU A 432 -11.19 18.82 12.21
N ARG A 433 -10.62 20.00 12.04
CA ARG A 433 -9.29 20.33 12.55
C ARG A 433 -9.20 20.18 14.07
N HIS A 434 -10.23 20.64 14.79
CA HIS A 434 -10.33 20.47 16.25
C HIS A 434 -10.42 18.97 16.62
N ALA A 435 -11.29 18.22 15.95
CA ALA A 435 -11.41 16.77 16.18
C ALA A 435 -10.11 16.02 15.90
N TRP A 436 -9.40 16.36 14.80
CA TRP A 436 -8.09 15.83 14.50
C TRP A 436 -7.08 16.11 15.63
N LYS A 437 -7.00 17.36 16.09
CA LYS A 437 -6.11 17.77 17.18
C LYS A 437 -6.41 17.01 18.48
N LYS A 438 -7.69 16.93 18.87
CA LYS A 438 -8.14 16.21 20.07
C LYS A 438 -7.74 14.73 20.00
N TYR A 439 -7.94 14.09 18.84
CA TYR A 439 -7.56 12.69 18.64
C TYR A 439 -6.05 12.47 18.74
N THR A 440 -5.26 13.32 18.06
CA THR A 440 -3.80 13.20 18.04
C THR A 440 -3.17 13.46 19.40
N GLN A 441 -3.72 14.39 20.20
CA GLN A 441 -3.31 14.63 21.58
C GLN A 441 -3.61 13.41 22.46
N LYS A 442 -4.85 12.89 22.41
CA LYS A 442 -5.25 11.69 23.19
C LYS A 442 -4.33 10.51 22.95
N HIS A 443 -3.85 10.33 21.72
CA HIS A 443 -3.03 9.19 21.33
C HIS A 443 -1.51 9.49 21.28
N GLY A 444 -1.08 10.69 21.74
CA GLY A 444 0.33 11.05 21.88
C GLY A 444 1.08 11.25 20.56
N PHE A 445 0.39 11.61 19.48
CA PHE A 445 1.00 11.81 18.17
C PHE A 445 1.97 12.99 18.14
N GLU A 446 1.70 14.04 18.90
CA GLU A 446 2.47 15.30 18.94
C GLU A 446 3.87 15.09 19.55
N ASN A 447 4.03 14.13 20.47
CA ASN A 447 5.31 13.81 21.12
C ASN A 447 6.20 12.89 20.29
N ASN A 448 5.83 12.59 19.08
CA ASN A 448 6.52 11.65 18.25
C ASN A 448 7.64 12.33 17.44
N LYS A 449 8.92 12.00 17.74
CA LYS A 449 10.07 12.50 16.99
C LYS A 449 9.97 12.26 15.47
N GLN A 450 9.31 11.20 15.01
CA GLN A 450 9.07 10.98 13.57
C GLN A 450 8.02 11.94 13.00
N TRP A 451 7.08 12.41 13.81
CA TRP A 451 6.14 13.46 13.44
C TRP A 451 6.85 14.80 13.18
N ASN A 452 7.84 15.10 14.02
CA ASN A 452 8.69 16.28 13.93
C ASN A 452 9.94 16.05 13.06
N MET A 453 10.17 14.85 12.54
CA MET A 453 11.25 14.64 11.59
C MET A 453 10.94 15.44 10.32
N THR A 454 11.49 16.62 10.26
CA THR A 454 11.90 17.18 8.99
C THR A 454 12.61 16.04 8.24
N PRO A 455 12.39 15.85 6.95
CA PRO A 455 13.24 14.99 6.14
C PRO A 455 14.65 15.59 6.04
N GLY A 456 15.25 15.79 7.18
CA GLY A 456 16.50 16.50 7.39
C GLY A 456 17.72 15.62 7.32
N ASN A 457 17.61 14.43 6.81
CA ASN A 457 18.78 13.74 6.27
C ASN A 457 18.88 14.10 4.79
N LYS A 458 19.49 15.24 4.50
CA LYS A 458 19.82 15.75 3.17
C LYS A 458 20.48 14.70 2.25
N LYS A 459 20.93 13.57 2.78
CA LYS A 459 21.51 12.44 2.05
C LYS A 459 20.52 11.37 1.58
N ARG A 460 19.27 11.36 2.08
CA ARG A 460 18.19 10.44 1.65
C ARG A 460 16.93 11.23 1.31
N GLY A 461 17.05 12.21 0.40
CA GLY A 461 15.92 12.95 -0.09
C GLY A 461 14.94 12.05 -0.82
N PHE A 462 13.96 11.50 -0.11
CA PHE A 462 12.69 11.20 -0.74
C PHE A 462 12.17 12.52 -1.29
N GLY A 463 11.78 12.59 -2.57
CA GLY A 463 11.42 13.83 -3.26
C GLY A 463 10.28 14.69 -2.70
N PHE A 464 9.95 14.54 -1.40
CA PHE A 464 8.88 15.24 -0.69
C PHE A 464 9.06 16.75 -0.64
N ASP A 465 10.27 17.22 -0.35
CA ASP A 465 10.54 18.68 -0.33
C ASP A 465 10.41 19.29 -1.72
N ARG A 466 10.63 18.49 -2.77
CA ARG A 466 10.42 18.90 -4.15
C ARG A 466 8.95 19.01 -4.51
N VAL A 467 8.16 17.97 -4.19
CA VAL A 467 6.72 17.98 -4.44
C VAL A 467 6.07 19.13 -3.68
N LYS A 468 6.45 19.35 -2.42
CA LYS A 468 6.00 20.51 -1.64
C LYS A 468 6.37 21.83 -2.32
N ASN A 469 7.63 22.00 -2.70
CA ASN A 469 8.11 23.23 -3.33
C ASN A 469 7.47 23.45 -4.70
N MET A 470 7.19 22.40 -5.46
CA MET A 470 6.45 22.50 -6.71
C MET A 470 4.98 22.86 -6.46
N MET A 471 4.30 22.20 -5.51
CA MET A 471 2.92 22.50 -5.14
C MET A 471 2.77 23.93 -4.62
N VAL A 472 3.66 24.37 -3.72
CA VAL A 472 3.65 25.73 -3.19
C VAL A 472 3.91 26.80 -4.27
N LYS A 473 4.77 26.49 -5.25
CA LYS A 473 5.08 27.44 -6.33
C LYS A 473 4.02 27.49 -7.43
N SER A 474 3.23 26.43 -7.59
CA SER A 474 2.24 26.31 -8.67
C SER A 474 0.81 26.70 -8.28
N SER A 475 0.52 26.91 -6.99
CA SER A 475 -0.80 27.29 -6.50
C SER A 475 -0.73 28.54 -5.63
N PRO A 476 -1.22 29.69 -6.11
CA PRO A 476 -1.35 30.90 -5.28
C PRO A 476 -2.22 30.69 -4.03
N GLU A 477 -3.08 29.69 -4.03
CA GLU A 477 -3.98 29.30 -2.94
C GLU A 477 -3.26 28.62 -1.75
N PHE A 478 -1.96 28.35 -1.86
CA PHE A 478 -1.16 27.68 -0.83
C PHE A 478 -0.46 28.66 0.16
N MET A 479 -0.81 29.92 0.14
CA MET A 479 -0.25 30.89 1.09
C MET A 479 -0.97 30.83 2.45
N GLU A 480 -0.20 31.00 3.50
CA GLU A 480 -0.63 30.87 4.90
C GLU A 480 -1.81 31.78 5.28
N ASP A 481 -2.57 31.36 6.30
CA ASP A 481 -3.74 32.03 6.88
C ASP A 481 -3.52 33.51 7.39
N ASN A 482 -2.34 34.11 7.16
CA ASN A 482 -1.94 35.43 7.64
C ASN A 482 -1.61 36.44 6.53
N VAL A 483 -1.88 36.17 5.27
CA VAL A 483 -1.65 37.16 4.20
C VAL A 483 -2.97 37.87 3.89
N SER A 484 -3.00 39.17 4.12
CA SER A 484 -4.13 40.01 3.76
C SER A 484 -4.45 39.92 2.27
N VAL A 485 -5.73 39.85 1.94
CA VAL A 485 -6.33 39.56 0.63
C VAL A 485 -5.95 40.53 -0.52
N ASN A 486 -5.06 41.49 -0.30
CA ASN A 486 -4.81 42.60 -1.24
C ASN A 486 -3.46 42.58 -2.00
N GLN A 487 -2.67 41.50 -1.93
CA GLN A 487 -1.48 41.44 -2.75
C GLN A 487 -1.67 40.47 -3.95
N LYS A 488 -1.82 41.07 -5.13
CA LYS A 488 -1.75 40.41 -6.41
C LYS A 488 -0.29 40.04 -6.67
N LEU A 489 0.08 38.78 -6.32
CA LEU A 489 1.44 38.29 -6.61
C LEU A 489 1.48 37.77 -8.06
N THR A 490 2.15 38.55 -8.92
CA THR A 490 2.47 38.15 -10.28
C THR A 490 3.83 37.44 -10.25
N PHE A 491 3.85 36.14 -10.49
CA PHE A 491 5.09 35.39 -10.60
C PHE A 491 5.59 35.44 -12.04
N THR A 492 6.66 36.19 -12.26
CA THR A 492 7.38 36.16 -13.54
C THR A 492 8.54 35.17 -13.41
N PHE A 493 8.47 34.06 -14.10
CA PHE A 493 9.61 33.13 -14.21
C PHE A 493 10.65 33.77 -15.12
N LYS A 494 11.74 34.28 -14.57
CA LYS A 494 12.97 34.57 -15.32
C LYS A 494 13.93 33.38 -15.09
N GLY A 495 14.13 32.55 -16.11
CA GLY A 495 15.14 31.52 -16.13
C GLY A 495 14.60 30.07 -16.18
N GLU A 496 15.46 29.19 -16.63
CA GLU A 496 15.19 27.73 -16.64
C GLU A 496 15.16 27.19 -15.24
N ALA A 497 14.05 26.54 -14.85
CA ALA A 497 13.99 25.83 -13.59
C ALA A 497 14.83 24.54 -13.68
N SER A 498 15.91 24.46 -12.93
CA SER A 498 16.71 23.25 -12.84
C SER A 498 16.55 22.56 -11.50
N PHE A 499 16.36 21.25 -11.51
CA PHE A 499 16.23 20.42 -10.32
C PHE A 499 17.38 19.41 -10.25
N ALA A 500 17.99 19.25 -9.07
CA ALA A 500 18.92 18.16 -8.82
C ALA A 500 18.16 16.90 -8.37
N ASN A 501 18.44 15.72 -8.91
CA ASN A 501 17.90 14.46 -8.40
C ASN A 501 18.56 14.08 -7.06
N THR A 502 18.17 12.96 -6.47
CA THR A 502 18.73 12.43 -5.21
C THR A 502 20.25 12.22 -5.23
N ASN A 503 20.87 12.30 -6.40
CA ASN A 503 22.30 12.18 -6.62
C ASN A 503 22.96 13.54 -6.97
N GLY A 504 22.29 14.67 -6.71
CA GLY A 504 22.85 16.02 -6.95
C GLY A 504 22.81 16.49 -8.40
N ARG A 505 22.16 15.76 -9.31
CA ARG A 505 22.09 16.13 -10.74
C ARG A 505 20.90 17.04 -11.03
N LYS A 506 21.13 18.08 -11.84
CA LYS A 506 20.12 19.06 -12.25
C LYS A 506 19.18 18.48 -13.33
N ILE A 507 17.87 18.63 -13.13
CA ILE A 507 16.85 18.32 -14.14
C ILE A 507 16.33 19.67 -14.67
N ARG A 508 16.41 19.89 -15.98
CA ARG A 508 15.81 21.05 -16.65
C ARG A 508 14.37 20.71 -17.02
N LEU A 509 13.44 21.58 -16.63
CA LEU A 509 12.11 21.64 -17.21
C LEU A 509 12.13 22.76 -18.25
N GLN A 510 11.79 22.44 -19.49
CA GLN A 510 11.58 23.48 -20.50
C GLN A 510 10.30 24.25 -20.20
N LYS A 511 10.33 25.56 -20.48
CA LYS A 511 9.18 26.46 -20.45
C LYS A 511 8.11 25.97 -21.43
N TYR A 512 6.89 25.90 -20.96
CA TYR A 512 5.70 26.02 -21.78
C TYR A 512 4.92 27.23 -21.33
#